data_f0645610ca0c865b4b7453cf2238ef25
#
_entry.id   f0645610ca0c865b4b7453cf2238ef25
#
_cell.length_a   1.000
_cell.length_b   1.000
_cell.length_c   1.000
_cell.angle_alpha   90.00
_cell.angle_beta   90.00
_cell.angle_gamma   90.00
#
_symmetry.space_group_name_H-M   'P 1'
#
loop_
_entity.id
_entity.type
_entity.pdbx_description
1 polymer ?
#
loop_
_entity_poly.entity_id
_entity_poly.type
_entity_poly.pdbx_seq_one_letter_code
_entity_poly.pdbx_strand_id
1 'polypeptide(L)'
;MKNSPLFGIPTANKKGYVRETLVNEYGQFFLGYIEHLSSPTVLDIGAAYGLTTSIPALIAGAFVVANDLDTTHLDVLKSKAPAHLLDHLTLCAGKFPQEIDFSSNNFDAIVMLQVLHFLKAEEIEQGIPLLYDWLKPGAKVFLTVISPYIGVLRDFLPVYQARKEQKISWPGQVENIKEYCNHPCTSLNPDFIHVFEPDILEKIFLKVGFNVEKVGFYPIHPGAEPDFRNDGRECVGIIASKPL
;
A
#
# COMPACT_ATOMS: atom_id res chain seq x y z
N MET A 1 9.40 11.99 25.37
CA MET A 1 8.41 11.00 24.97
C MET A 1 9.17 9.77 24.55
N LYS A 2 8.98 8.63 25.19
CA LYS A 2 9.66 7.39 24.80
C LYS A 2 9.05 6.95 23.47
N ASN A 3 9.85 6.91 22.40
CA ASN A 3 9.48 6.29 21.14
C ASN A 3 9.02 4.86 21.45
N SER A 4 7.74 4.59 21.28
CA SER A 4 7.22 3.22 21.43
C SER A 4 7.66 2.44 20.20
N PRO A 5 8.52 1.42 20.33
CA PRO A 5 9.03 0.68 19.17
C PRO A 5 7.96 -0.16 18.45
N LEU A 6 6.74 -0.17 18.94
CA LEU A 6 5.66 -1.06 18.50
C LEU A 6 4.92 -0.59 17.25
N PHE A 7 4.90 0.73 16.96
CA PHE A 7 4.18 1.27 15.79
C PHE A 7 5.03 1.58 14.57
N GLY A 8 6.32 1.74 14.72
CA GLY A 8 7.20 2.33 13.72
C GLY A 8 7.43 3.83 13.96
N ILE A 9 8.10 4.47 13.03
CA ILE A 9 8.42 5.89 13.06
C ILE A 9 7.21 6.65 12.51
N PRO A 10 6.60 7.61 13.25
CA PRO A 10 5.56 8.46 12.68
C PRO A 10 6.07 9.20 11.45
N THR A 11 5.27 9.25 10.40
CA THR A 11 5.59 10.04 9.21
C THR A 11 5.61 11.53 9.54
N ALA A 12 6.42 12.32 8.80
CA ALA A 12 6.57 13.76 9.02
C ALA A 12 5.22 14.49 8.90
N ASN A 13 4.36 14.05 7.98
CA ASN A 13 3.02 14.60 7.78
C ASN A 13 1.96 14.06 8.75
N LYS A 14 2.33 13.20 9.69
CA LYS A 14 1.46 12.59 10.71
C LYS A 14 0.26 11.79 10.13
N LYS A 15 0.36 11.31 8.89
CA LYS A 15 -0.71 10.52 8.24
C LYS A 15 -0.46 9.00 8.26
N GLY A 16 0.57 8.55 8.99
CA GLY A 16 0.87 7.12 9.09
C GLY A 16 2.17 6.84 9.85
N TYR A 17 2.63 5.61 9.72
CA TYR A 17 3.85 5.11 10.36
C TYR A 17 4.71 4.39 9.33
N VAL A 18 6.03 4.62 9.38
CA VAL A 18 7.02 3.88 8.61
C VAL A 18 7.64 2.82 9.52
N ARG A 19 7.77 1.61 9.04
CA ARG A 19 8.47 0.53 9.74
C ARG A 19 9.89 0.42 9.23
N GLU A 20 10.80 0.06 10.13
CA GLU A 20 12.22 -0.14 9.77
C GLU A 20 12.46 -1.52 9.14
N THR A 21 11.56 -2.46 9.36
CA THR A 21 11.68 -3.83 8.85
C THR A 21 10.46 -4.24 8.05
N LEU A 22 10.69 -4.96 6.96
CA LEU A 22 9.63 -5.57 6.16
C LEU A 22 9.03 -6.74 6.93
N VAL A 23 7.75 -6.64 7.27
CA VAL A 23 7.10 -7.61 8.17
C VAL A 23 5.91 -8.34 7.58
N ASN A 24 5.44 -7.97 6.37
CA ASN A 24 4.35 -8.66 5.71
C ASN A 24 4.84 -9.53 4.56
N GLU A 25 4.11 -10.61 4.28
CA GLU A 25 4.46 -11.58 3.25
C GLU A 25 4.44 -10.97 1.83
N TYR A 26 3.55 -10.03 1.55
CA TYR A 26 3.43 -9.42 0.22
C TYR A 26 4.63 -8.56 -0.16
N GLY A 27 5.20 -7.85 0.82
CA GLY A 27 6.45 -7.15 0.60
C GLY A 27 7.64 -8.10 0.45
N GLN A 28 7.64 -9.25 1.14
CA GLN A 28 8.64 -10.30 0.94
C GLN A 28 8.52 -10.93 -0.46
N PHE A 29 7.29 -11.19 -0.92
CA PHE A 29 7.06 -11.67 -2.30
C PHE A 29 7.52 -10.66 -3.34
N PHE A 30 7.30 -9.35 -3.11
CA PHE A 30 7.79 -8.30 -3.99
C PHE A 30 9.32 -8.35 -4.09
N LEU A 31 10.04 -8.34 -2.97
CA LEU A 31 11.51 -8.39 -2.99
C LEU A 31 12.02 -9.68 -3.65
N GLY A 32 11.46 -10.84 -3.27
CA GLY A 32 11.83 -12.11 -3.90
C GLY A 32 11.55 -12.13 -5.41
N TYR A 33 10.49 -11.48 -5.89
CA TYR A 33 10.20 -11.38 -7.32
C TYR A 33 11.25 -10.56 -8.06
N ILE A 34 11.60 -9.37 -7.56
CA ILE A 34 12.56 -8.49 -8.24
C ILE A 34 14.00 -9.03 -8.20
N GLU A 35 14.38 -9.80 -7.18
CA GLU A 35 15.71 -10.45 -7.08
C GLU A 35 15.97 -11.43 -8.23
N HIS A 36 14.93 -11.98 -8.87
CA HIS A 36 15.05 -12.88 -10.03
C HIS A 36 15.10 -12.14 -11.37
N LEU A 37 14.97 -10.82 -11.38
CA LEU A 37 14.99 -10.00 -12.58
C LEU A 37 16.36 -9.32 -12.75
N SER A 38 16.77 -9.11 -14.00
CA SER A 38 18.01 -8.39 -14.30
C SER A 38 17.74 -6.89 -14.38
N SER A 39 18.23 -6.14 -13.41
CA SER A 39 18.11 -4.66 -13.33
C SER A 39 16.67 -4.16 -13.56
N PRO A 40 15.68 -4.64 -12.77
CA PRO A 40 14.28 -4.28 -12.98
C PRO A 40 14.01 -2.80 -12.71
N THR A 41 13.05 -2.22 -13.42
CA THR A 41 12.49 -0.90 -13.12
C THR A 41 11.26 -1.07 -12.23
N VAL A 42 11.27 -0.47 -11.05
CA VAL A 42 10.25 -0.60 -10.02
C VAL A 42 9.59 0.73 -9.72
N LEU A 43 8.27 0.75 -9.60
CA LEU A 43 7.52 1.88 -9.06
C LEU A 43 7.05 1.55 -7.64
N ASP A 44 7.42 2.38 -6.67
CA ASP A 44 6.96 2.31 -5.28
C ASP A 44 6.01 3.47 -5.01
N ILE A 45 4.70 3.18 -4.91
CA ILE A 45 3.66 4.20 -4.69
C ILE A 45 3.39 4.35 -3.20
N GLY A 46 3.53 5.59 -2.69
CA GLY A 46 3.45 5.88 -1.26
C GLY A 46 4.68 5.36 -0.52
N ALA A 47 5.85 5.56 -1.12
CA ALA A 47 7.12 5.02 -0.64
C ALA A 47 7.51 5.49 0.77
N ALA A 48 6.99 6.61 1.23
CA ALA A 48 7.35 7.26 2.50
C ALA A 48 8.89 7.37 2.64
N TYR A 49 9.49 6.74 3.65
CA TYR A 49 10.96 6.76 3.84
C TYR A 49 11.68 5.61 3.10
N GLY A 50 10.96 4.80 2.33
CA GLY A 50 11.49 3.72 1.49
C GLY A 50 12.18 2.58 2.23
N LEU A 51 12.07 2.49 3.56
CA LEU A 51 12.86 1.58 4.39
C LEU A 51 12.54 0.11 4.13
N THR A 52 11.32 -0.20 3.73
CA THR A 52 10.84 -1.58 3.56
C THR A 52 10.63 -2.00 2.11
N THR A 53 10.72 -1.08 1.17
CA THR A 53 10.46 -1.30 -0.26
C THR A 53 11.55 -0.70 -1.14
N SER A 54 11.59 0.63 -1.30
CA SER A 54 12.50 1.33 -2.21
C SER A 54 13.98 1.05 -1.94
N ILE A 55 14.45 1.19 -0.68
CA ILE A 55 15.86 0.96 -0.34
C ILE A 55 16.25 -0.51 -0.50
N PRO A 56 15.50 -1.50 0.01
CA PRO A 56 15.76 -2.91 -0.30
C PRO A 56 15.77 -3.22 -1.79
N ALA A 57 14.86 -2.63 -2.59
CA ALA A 57 14.83 -2.82 -4.04
C ALA A 57 16.08 -2.25 -4.73
N LEU A 58 16.54 -1.06 -4.32
CA LEU A 58 17.82 -0.51 -4.81
C LEU A 58 18.99 -1.44 -4.49
N ILE A 59 19.07 -1.97 -3.26
CA ILE A 59 20.12 -2.90 -2.84
C ILE A 59 20.06 -4.21 -3.67
N ALA A 60 18.87 -4.65 -4.06
CA ALA A 60 18.66 -5.80 -4.94
C ALA A 60 19.00 -5.49 -6.42
N GLY A 61 19.44 -4.28 -6.76
CA GLY A 61 19.88 -3.89 -8.10
C GLY A 61 18.78 -3.31 -9.00
N ALA A 62 17.64 -2.94 -8.44
CA ALA A 62 16.57 -2.29 -9.20
C ALA A 62 16.85 -0.80 -9.47
N PHE A 63 16.28 -0.29 -10.58
CA PHE A 63 16.03 1.13 -10.76
C PHE A 63 14.69 1.46 -10.14
N VAL A 64 14.66 2.35 -9.16
CA VAL A 64 13.47 2.65 -8.36
C VAL A 64 12.94 4.04 -8.67
N VAL A 65 11.68 4.13 -9.05
CA VAL A 65 10.88 5.35 -9.02
C VAL A 65 10.08 5.33 -7.72
N ALA A 66 10.48 6.18 -6.76
CA ALA A 66 9.81 6.29 -5.48
C ALA A 66 8.83 7.47 -5.51
N ASN A 67 7.54 7.18 -5.43
CA ASN A 67 6.48 8.18 -5.39
C ASN A 67 5.98 8.39 -3.96
N ASP A 68 5.79 9.62 -3.57
CA ASP A 68 5.02 10.03 -2.38
C ASP A 68 4.41 11.40 -2.61
N LEU A 69 3.26 11.67 -1.97
CA LEU A 69 2.63 12.99 -2.02
C LEU A 69 3.41 14.05 -1.21
N ASP A 70 4.26 13.60 -0.27
CA ASP A 70 5.03 14.45 0.63
C ASP A 70 6.50 14.44 0.27
N THR A 71 7.00 15.57 -0.24
CA THR A 71 8.40 15.73 -0.64
C THR A 71 9.38 15.52 0.52
N THR A 72 8.97 15.82 1.76
CA THR A 72 9.84 15.61 2.93
C THR A 72 10.08 14.12 3.20
N HIS A 73 9.13 13.25 2.85
CA HIS A 73 9.33 11.81 2.89
C HIS A 73 10.39 11.36 1.88
N LEU A 74 10.29 11.87 0.66
CA LEU A 74 11.24 11.57 -0.41
C LEU A 74 12.65 12.06 -0.09
N ASP A 75 12.79 13.24 0.56
CA ASP A 75 14.07 13.75 1.03
C ASP A 75 14.70 12.84 2.09
N VAL A 76 13.89 12.33 3.03
CA VAL A 76 14.34 11.35 4.03
C VAL A 76 14.76 10.06 3.34
N LEU A 77 13.96 9.54 2.39
CA LEU A 77 14.31 8.36 1.61
C LEU A 77 15.67 8.53 0.93
N LYS A 78 15.87 9.64 0.21
CA LYS A 78 17.13 9.96 -0.46
C LYS A 78 18.29 9.99 0.51
N SER A 79 18.10 10.58 1.69
CA SER A 79 19.15 10.68 2.72
C SER A 79 19.57 9.34 3.32
N LYS A 80 18.66 8.36 3.30
CA LYS A 80 18.87 6.99 3.84
C LYS A 80 19.31 5.99 2.77
N ALA A 81 19.08 6.28 1.50
CA ALA A 81 19.51 5.42 0.39
C ALA A 81 21.05 5.38 0.33
N PRO A 82 21.67 4.24 0.00
CA PRO A 82 23.11 4.12 -0.17
C PRO A 82 23.61 5.10 -1.23
N ALA A 83 24.63 5.92 -0.91
CA ALA A 83 25.13 6.98 -1.77
C ALA A 83 25.52 6.51 -3.18
N HIS A 84 26.08 5.29 -3.28
CA HIS A 84 26.50 4.71 -4.56
C HIS A 84 25.33 4.15 -5.42
N LEU A 85 24.10 4.16 -4.91
CA LEU A 85 22.88 3.73 -5.63
C LEU A 85 21.94 4.89 -5.95
N LEU A 86 22.32 6.13 -5.65
CA LEU A 86 21.46 7.29 -5.89
C LEU A 86 21.16 7.51 -7.38
N ASP A 87 22.04 7.10 -8.28
CA ASP A 87 21.81 7.15 -9.72
C ASP A 87 20.73 6.16 -10.20
N HIS A 88 20.37 5.18 -9.37
CA HIS A 88 19.27 4.24 -9.60
C HIS A 88 17.95 4.68 -8.92
N LEU A 89 17.93 5.81 -8.24
CA LEU A 89 16.77 6.34 -7.52
C LEU A 89 16.21 7.58 -8.20
N THR A 90 14.98 7.51 -8.66
CA THR A 90 14.19 8.65 -9.11
C THR A 90 13.12 8.98 -8.07
N LEU A 91 13.04 10.23 -7.62
CA LEU A 91 12.01 10.72 -6.72
C LEU A 91 10.87 11.35 -7.53
N CYS A 92 9.64 10.93 -7.29
CA CYS A 92 8.44 11.39 -7.98
C CYS A 92 7.43 11.91 -6.95
N ALA A 93 7.42 13.23 -6.73
CA ALA A 93 6.41 13.85 -5.87
C ALA A 93 5.08 13.96 -6.60
N GLY A 94 3.98 13.65 -5.92
CA GLY A 94 2.64 13.78 -6.46
C GLY A 94 1.66 12.77 -5.90
N LYS A 95 0.39 13.13 -5.88
CA LYS A 95 -0.70 12.28 -5.41
C LYS A 95 -1.11 11.27 -6.48
N PHE A 96 -1.01 9.99 -6.16
CA PHE A 96 -1.62 8.94 -6.99
C PHE A 96 -3.16 8.93 -6.81
N PRO A 97 -3.94 8.78 -7.90
CA PRO A 97 -3.54 8.65 -9.30
C PRO A 97 -3.46 9.98 -10.08
N GLN A 98 -3.81 11.13 -9.49
CA GLN A 98 -4.13 12.36 -10.22
C GLN A 98 -2.91 13.15 -10.71
N GLU A 99 -1.79 13.08 -9.97
CA GLU A 99 -0.65 14.00 -10.16
C GLU A 99 0.61 13.30 -10.67
N ILE A 100 0.52 11.99 -10.93
CA ILE A 100 1.62 11.21 -11.49
C ILE A 100 1.15 10.48 -12.74
N ASP A 101 2.02 10.42 -13.74
CA ASP A 101 1.76 9.70 -14.98
C ASP A 101 3.07 9.12 -15.54
N PHE A 102 2.99 7.94 -16.13
CA PHE A 102 4.13 7.24 -16.69
C PHE A 102 3.76 6.62 -18.03
N SER A 103 4.78 6.37 -18.86
CA SER A 103 4.59 5.67 -20.14
C SER A 103 4.05 4.26 -19.91
N SER A 104 3.21 3.79 -20.83
CA SER A 104 2.74 2.41 -20.85
C SER A 104 3.92 1.42 -20.92
N ASN A 105 3.77 0.27 -20.25
CA ASN A 105 4.78 -0.80 -20.25
C ASN A 105 6.18 -0.36 -19.75
N ASN A 106 6.22 0.42 -18.70
CA ASN A 106 7.46 1.01 -18.17
C ASN A 106 8.06 0.19 -17.01
N PHE A 107 7.24 -0.44 -16.18
CA PHE A 107 7.69 -1.07 -14.93
C PHE A 107 7.66 -2.60 -14.99
N ASP A 108 8.70 -3.21 -14.42
CA ASP A 108 8.81 -4.66 -14.19
C ASP A 108 8.10 -5.09 -12.91
N ALA A 109 7.91 -4.16 -11.97
CA ALA A 109 7.09 -4.34 -10.77
C ALA A 109 6.52 -3.02 -10.29
N ILE A 110 5.31 -3.06 -9.72
CA ILE A 110 4.73 -1.96 -8.93
C ILE A 110 4.46 -2.47 -7.53
N VAL A 111 4.86 -1.71 -6.52
CA VAL A 111 4.57 -1.99 -5.11
C VAL A 111 3.79 -0.83 -4.51
N MET A 112 2.71 -1.14 -3.76
CA MET A 112 1.82 -0.16 -3.12
C MET A 112 1.36 -0.72 -1.78
N LEU A 113 2.15 -0.53 -0.72
CA LEU A 113 1.87 -1.11 0.58
C LEU A 113 1.18 -0.10 1.51
N GLN A 114 -0.04 -0.43 1.93
CA GLN A 114 -0.82 0.37 2.88
C GLN A 114 -1.12 1.81 2.39
N VAL A 115 -1.47 1.96 1.11
CA VAL A 115 -1.78 3.26 0.49
C VAL A 115 -3.21 3.34 -0.02
N LEU A 116 -3.70 2.28 -0.70
CA LEU A 116 -4.99 2.30 -1.37
C LEU A 116 -6.17 2.64 -0.43
N HIS A 117 -6.04 2.33 0.85
CA HIS A 117 -7.07 2.63 1.85
C HIS A 117 -7.24 4.13 2.17
N PHE A 118 -6.38 5.00 1.65
CA PHE A 118 -6.54 6.45 1.70
C PHE A 118 -7.27 7.02 0.48
N LEU A 119 -7.59 6.19 -0.51
CA LEU A 119 -8.22 6.61 -1.76
C LEU A 119 -9.73 6.38 -1.73
N LYS A 120 -10.47 7.34 -2.28
CA LYS A 120 -11.90 7.21 -2.54
C LYS A 120 -12.16 6.23 -3.69
N ALA A 121 -13.39 5.76 -3.79
CA ALA A 121 -13.79 4.83 -4.84
C ALA A 121 -13.43 5.31 -6.25
N GLU A 122 -13.70 6.58 -6.54
CA GLU A 122 -13.43 7.19 -7.84
C GLU A 122 -11.93 7.24 -8.14
N GLU A 123 -11.10 7.49 -7.14
CA GLU A 123 -9.64 7.50 -7.26
C GLU A 123 -9.09 6.08 -7.51
N ILE A 124 -9.70 5.07 -6.89
CA ILE A 124 -9.35 3.66 -7.10
C ILE A 124 -9.74 3.22 -8.52
N GLU A 125 -10.96 3.58 -8.96
CA GLU A 125 -11.45 3.26 -10.32
C GLU A 125 -10.60 3.91 -11.42
N GLN A 126 -9.99 5.06 -11.15
CA GLN A 126 -9.01 5.69 -12.04
C GLN A 126 -7.62 5.06 -11.92
N GLY A 127 -7.19 4.74 -10.71
CA GLY A 127 -5.82 4.35 -10.42
C GLY A 127 -5.47 2.91 -10.85
N ILE A 128 -6.38 1.94 -10.62
CA ILE A 128 -6.08 0.54 -10.96
C ILE A 128 -5.81 0.33 -12.47
N PRO A 129 -6.58 0.96 -13.41
CA PRO A 129 -6.23 0.94 -14.82
C PRO A 129 -4.86 1.52 -15.15
N LEU A 130 -4.42 2.58 -14.45
CA LEU A 130 -3.08 3.14 -14.65
C LEU A 130 -1.98 2.16 -14.22
N LEU A 131 -2.16 1.46 -13.10
CA LEU A 131 -1.20 0.41 -12.69
C LEU A 131 -1.06 -0.67 -13.77
N TYR A 132 -2.18 -1.06 -14.38
CA TYR A 132 -2.19 -2.03 -15.48
C TYR A 132 -1.45 -1.49 -16.70
N ASP A 133 -1.73 -0.25 -17.11
CA ASP A 133 -1.11 0.36 -18.27
C ASP A 133 0.40 0.50 -18.10
N TRP A 134 0.86 0.97 -16.95
CA TRP A 134 2.27 1.20 -16.65
C TRP A 134 3.11 -0.07 -16.50
N LEU A 135 2.50 -1.20 -16.13
CA LEU A 135 3.19 -2.49 -16.07
C LEU A 135 3.53 -3.03 -17.45
N LYS A 136 4.71 -3.60 -17.60
CA LYS A 136 5.09 -4.42 -18.78
C LYS A 136 4.22 -5.69 -18.82
N PRO A 137 3.98 -6.29 -20.00
CA PRO A 137 3.40 -7.63 -20.10
C PRO A 137 4.19 -8.64 -19.25
N GLY A 138 3.51 -9.46 -18.47
CA GLY A 138 4.09 -10.42 -17.52
C GLY A 138 4.57 -9.82 -16.19
N ALA A 139 4.62 -8.49 -16.05
CA ALA A 139 5.03 -7.82 -14.83
C ALA A 139 3.92 -7.82 -13.75
N LYS A 140 4.30 -7.56 -12.50
CA LYS A 140 3.41 -7.76 -11.33
C LYS A 140 3.22 -6.50 -10.51
N VAL A 141 2.04 -6.41 -9.90
CA VAL A 141 1.73 -5.47 -8.83
C VAL A 141 1.60 -6.20 -7.50
N PHE A 142 2.15 -5.60 -6.44
CA PHE A 142 2.09 -6.07 -5.05
C PHE A 142 1.43 -4.98 -4.22
N LEU A 143 0.26 -5.28 -3.68
CA LEU A 143 -0.53 -4.27 -2.98
C LEU A 143 -1.04 -4.81 -1.64
N THR A 144 -1.05 -3.96 -0.62
CA THR A 144 -1.66 -4.28 0.68
C THR A 144 -2.50 -3.13 1.21
N VAL A 145 -3.57 -3.49 1.93
CA VAL A 145 -4.53 -2.56 2.53
C VAL A 145 -5.00 -3.08 3.88
N ILE A 146 -5.70 -2.25 4.63
CA ILE A 146 -6.41 -2.69 5.84
C ILE A 146 -7.77 -3.27 5.50
N SER A 147 -8.24 -4.17 6.37
CA SER A 147 -9.55 -4.81 6.25
C SER A 147 -10.56 -4.24 7.25
N PRO A 148 -11.86 -4.51 7.10
CA PRO A 148 -12.87 -4.16 8.09
C PRO A 148 -12.72 -4.92 9.43
N TYR A 149 -11.86 -5.94 9.47
CA TYR A 149 -11.61 -6.76 10.66
C TYR A 149 -10.44 -6.25 11.51
N ILE A 150 -9.83 -5.11 11.17
CA ILE A 150 -8.83 -4.48 12.03
C ILE A 150 -9.46 -4.06 13.35
N GLY A 151 -8.83 -4.39 14.47
CA GLY A 151 -9.45 -4.27 15.80
C GLY A 151 -9.96 -2.88 16.16
N VAL A 152 -9.29 -1.81 15.72
CA VAL A 152 -9.69 -0.42 15.96
C VAL A 152 -10.97 0.00 15.22
N LEU A 153 -11.43 -0.77 14.23
CA LEU A 153 -12.66 -0.53 13.45
C LEU A 153 -13.79 -1.52 13.79
N ARG A 154 -13.73 -2.20 14.93
CA ARG A 154 -14.75 -3.18 15.31
C ARG A 154 -16.17 -2.61 15.33
N ASP A 155 -16.34 -1.34 15.67
CA ASP A 155 -17.65 -0.68 15.71
C ASP A 155 -18.18 -0.35 14.31
N PHE A 156 -17.33 -0.33 13.28
CA PHE A 156 -17.73 -0.19 11.89
C PHE A 156 -18.18 -1.52 11.27
N LEU A 157 -17.75 -2.65 11.80
CA LEU A 157 -17.99 -3.97 11.20
C LEU A 157 -19.50 -4.28 10.95
N PRO A 158 -20.44 -4.00 11.88
CA PRO A 158 -21.88 -4.18 11.62
C PRO A 158 -22.39 -3.33 10.46
N VAL A 159 -21.89 -2.07 10.34
CA VAL A 159 -22.27 -1.16 9.24
C VAL A 159 -21.73 -1.70 7.92
N TYR A 160 -20.48 -2.17 7.90
CA TYR A 160 -19.88 -2.80 6.73
C TYR A 160 -20.68 -4.01 6.25
N GLN A 161 -21.06 -4.91 7.16
CA GLN A 161 -21.86 -6.09 6.85
C GLN A 161 -23.25 -5.74 6.29
N ALA A 162 -23.96 -4.80 6.91
CA ALA A 162 -25.25 -4.32 6.40
C ALA A 162 -25.12 -3.71 5.00
N ARG A 163 -24.06 -2.98 4.71
CA ARG A 163 -23.78 -2.43 3.37
C ARG A 163 -23.51 -3.55 2.34
N LYS A 164 -22.80 -4.62 2.72
CA LYS A 164 -22.60 -5.79 1.85
C LYS A 164 -23.91 -6.49 1.52
N GLU A 165 -24.78 -6.71 2.52
CA GLU A 165 -26.10 -7.30 2.33
C GLU A 165 -26.98 -6.47 1.38
N GLN A 166 -26.87 -5.14 1.47
CA GLN A 166 -27.52 -4.19 0.57
C GLN A 166 -26.85 -4.10 -0.80
N LYS A 167 -25.76 -4.84 -1.05
CA LYS A 167 -24.98 -4.85 -2.30
C LYS A 167 -24.44 -3.46 -2.69
N ILE A 168 -24.08 -2.64 -1.70
CA ILE A 168 -23.40 -1.37 -1.94
C ILE A 168 -22.04 -1.66 -2.58
N SER A 169 -21.70 -0.99 -3.67
CA SER A 169 -20.51 -1.25 -4.48
C SER A 169 -19.20 -1.07 -3.70
N TRP A 170 -19.17 -0.10 -2.79
CA TRP A 170 -18.01 0.24 -1.98
C TRP A 170 -18.37 0.25 -0.48
N PRO A 171 -18.63 -0.93 0.11
CA PRO A 171 -19.15 -1.02 1.49
C PRO A 171 -18.15 -0.54 2.54
N GLY A 172 -16.86 -0.54 2.20
CA GLY A 172 -15.74 -0.20 3.09
C GLY A 172 -15.40 1.28 3.20
N GLN A 173 -16.09 2.18 2.50
CA GLN A 173 -15.86 3.62 2.63
C GLN A 173 -16.34 4.15 3.98
N VAL A 174 -15.45 4.84 4.69
CA VAL A 174 -15.71 5.53 5.97
C VAL A 174 -15.29 6.99 5.80
N GLU A 175 -16.25 7.89 5.74
CA GLU A 175 -16.00 9.33 5.54
C GLU A 175 -15.37 9.97 6.78
N ASN A 176 -15.71 9.48 7.96
CA ASN A 176 -15.15 9.97 9.21
C ASN A 176 -14.85 8.79 10.16
N ILE A 177 -13.60 8.39 10.20
CA ILE A 177 -13.15 7.26 11.04
C ILE A 177 -13.46 7.47 12.54
N LYS A 178 -13.55 8.73 13.01
CA LYS A 178 -13.81 9.07 14.40
C LYS A 178 -15.22 8.68 14.86
N GLU A 179 -16.13 8.40 13.92
CA GLU A 179 -17.46 7.87 14.25
C GLU A 179 -17.42 6.42 14.74
N TYR A 180 -16.35 5.69 14.41
CA TYR A 180 -16.22 4.25 14.67
C TYR A 180 -14.94 3.90 15.45
N CYS A 181 -14.08 4.86 15.69
CA CYS A 181 -12.78 4.62 16.31
C CYS A 181 -12.39 5.76 17.25
N ASN A 182 -12.30 5.45 18.55
CA ASN A 182 -11.85 6.38 19.57
C ASN A 182 -10.35 6.26 19.90
N HIS A 183 -9.60 5.41 19.15
CA HIS A 183 -8.19 5.21 19.37
C HIS A 183 -7.39 6.48 18.98
N PRO A 184 -6.32 6.84 19.73
CA PRO A 184 -5.50 8.04 19.44
C PRO A 184 -4.90 8.08 18.02
N CYS A 185 -4.79 6.95 17.33
CA CYS A 185 -4.33 6.89 15.93
C CYS A 185 -5.20 7.73 14.98
N THR A 186 -6.47 7.97 15.31
CA THR A 186 -7.36 8.81 14.49
C THR A 186 -6.94 10.27 14.42
N SER A 187 -6.10 10.73 15.37
CA SER A 187 -5.51 12.06 15.30
C SER A 187 -4.35 12.19 14.31
N LEU A 188 -3.80 11.03 13.86
CA LEU A 188 -2.67 10.94 12.94
C LEU A 188 -3.10 10.54 11.51
N ASN A 189 -4.33 10.02 11.36
CA ASN A 189 -4.86 9.59 10.09
C ASN A 189 -5.80 10.65 9.50
N PRO A 190 -6.00 10.69 8.17
CA PRO A 190 -7.09 11.45 7.58
C PRO A 190 -8.43 10.96 8.15
N ASP A 191 -9.44 11.81 8.17
CA ASP A 191 -10.77 11.42 8.63
C ASP A 191 -11.37 10.29 7.77
N PHE A 192 -11.06 10.30 6.47
CA PHE A 192 -11.48 9.28 5.51
C PHE A 192 -10.61 8.03 5.55
N ILE A 193 -11.24 6.86 5.49
CA ILE A 193 -10.56 5.59 5.25
C ILE A 193 -11.44 4.63 4.44
N HIS A 194 -10.81 3.78 3.63
CA HIS A 194 -11.47 2.76 2.82
C HIS A 194 -10.91 1.38 3.18
N VAL A 195 -11.73 0.47 3.66
CA VAL A 195 -11.33 -0.89 4.05
C VAL A 195 -11.81 -1.92 3.03
N PHE A 196 -11.05 -3.02 2.89
CA PHE A 196 -11.28 -3.99 1.82
C PHE A 196 -11.31 -5.42 2.35
N GLU A 197 -12.17 -6.22 1.73
CA GLU A 197 -12.05 -7.69 1.77
C GLU A 197 -11.40 -8.21 0.48
N PRO A 198 -10.86 -9.45 0.48
CA PRO A 198 -10.18 -10.02 -0.68
C PRO A 198 -11.03 -10.05 -1.95
N ASP A 199 -12.32 -10.39 -1.84
CA ASP A 199 -13.26 -10.47 -2.96
C ASP A 199 -13.47 -9.14 -3.66
N ILE A 200 -13.43 -8.03 -2.93
CA ILE A 200 -13.55 -6.67 -3.49
C ILE A 200 -12.28 -6.31 -4.27
N LEU A 201 -11.10 -6.54 -3.70
CA LEU A 201 -9.84 -6.29 -4.41
C LEU A 201 -9.72 -7.16 -5.66
N GLU A 202 -9.98 -8.45 -5.55
CA GLU A 202 -9.93 -9.38 -6.67
C GLU A 202 -10.84 -8.92 -7.82
N LYS A 203 -12.09 -8.59 -7.51
CA LYS A 203 -13.06 -8.10 -8.50
C LYS A 203 -12.59 -6.86 -9.24
N ILE A 204 -11.98 -5.90 -8.54
CA ILE A 204 -11.49 -4.65 -9.13
C ILE A 204 -10.35 -4.95 -10.11
N PHE A 205 -9.39 -5.80 -9.71
CA PHE A 205 -8.25 -6.16 -10.54
C PHE A 205 -8.65 -6.98 -11.75
N LEU A 206 -9.52 -7.99 -11.59
CA LEU A 206 -10.05 -8.80 -12.69
C LEU A 206 -10.83 -7.94 -13.71
N LYS A 207 -11.60 -6.94 -13.25
CA LYS A 207 -12.35 -6.02 -14.13
C LYS A 207 -11.43 -5.26 -15.09
N VAL A 208 -10.21 -4.94 -14.67
CA VAL A 208 -9.22 -4.22 -15.49
C VAL A 208 -8.47 -5.15 -16.44
N GLY A 209 -8.46 -6.45 -16.17
CA GLY A 209 -7.79 -7.46 -17.00
C GLY A 209 -6.51 -8.05 -16.38
N PHE A 210 -6.25 -7.77 -15.11
CA PHE A 210 -5.18 -8.44 -14.39
C PHE A 210 -5.45 -9.95 -14.23
N ASN A 211 -4.38 -10.73 -14.19
CA ASN A 211 -4.40 -12.11 -13.71
C ASN A 211 -4.06 -12.08 -12.20
N VAL A 212 -5.02 -12.43 -11.34
CA VAL A 212 -4.81 -12.45 -9.89
C VAL A 212 -4.13 -13.76 -9.50
N GLU A 213 -2.90 -13.67 -8.98
CA GLU A 213 -2.10 -14.84 -8.58
C GLU A 213 -2.30 -15.20 -7.10
N LYS A 214 -2.49 -14.18 -6.26
CA LYS A 214 -2.71 -14.35 -4.82
C LYS A 214 -3.54 -13.19 -4.31
N VAL A 215 -4.58 -13.49 -3.55
CA VAL A 215 -5.33 -12.50 -2.77
C VAL A 215 -5.78 -13.15 -1.47
N GLY A 216 -5.73 -12.41 -0.36
CA GLY A 216 -6.15 -12.98 0.92
C GLY A 216 -5.91 -12.06 2.10
N PHE A 217 -6.50 -12.44 3.22
CA PHE A 217 -6.23 -11.82 4.51
C PHE A 217 -4.84 -12.21 5.02
N TYR A 218 -4.24 -11.30 5.78
CA TYR A 218 -3.06 -11.60 6.58
C TYR A 218 -3.10 -10.80 7.89
N PRO A 219 -2.46 -11.31 8.96
CA PRO A 219 -2.47 -10.64 10.26
C PRO A 219 -1.63 -9.37 10.23
N ILE A 220 -2.08 -8.37 10.99
CA ILE A 220 -1.22 -7.23 11.30
C ILE A 220 0.02 -7.72 12.07
N HIS A 221 1.12 -6.99 11.94
CA HIS A 221 2.38 -7.36 12.60
C HIS A 221 2.20 -7.65 14.09
N PRO A 222 2.81 -8.74 14.64
CA PRO A 222 2.69 -9.10 16.06
C PRO A 222 3.11 -8.02 17.06
N GLY A 223 3.98 -7.09 16.61
CA GLY A 223 4.37 -5.91 17.40
C GLY A 223 3.40 -4.73 17.31
N ALA A 224 2.29 -4.81 16.57
CA ALA A 224 1.26 -3.76 16.59
C ALA A 224 0.57 -3.69 17.96
N GLU A 225 0.05 -2.51 18.33
CA GLU A 225 -0.72 -2.38 19.57
C GLU A 225 -1.87 -3.38 19.62
N PRO A 226 -2.23 -3.90 20.80
CA PRO A 226 -3.28 -4.90 20.96
C PRO A 226 -4.61 -4.50 20.30
N ASP A 227 -4.96 -3.21 20.37
CA ASP A 227 -6.23 -2.69 19.84
C ASP A 227 -6.35 -2.79 18.31
N PHE A 228 -5.24 -2.92 17.59
CA PHE A 228 -5.26 -3.16 16.14
C PHE A 228 -5.46 -4.62 15.77
N ARG A 229 -5.19 -5.54 16.71
CA ARG A 229 -5.27 -6.98 16.47
C ARG A 229 -6.70 -7.47 16.68
N ASN A 230 -7.05 -8.50 15.94
CA ASN A 230 -8.33 -9.18 16.11
C ASN A 230 -8.15 -10.70 15.91
N ASP A 231 -8.39 -11.21 14.71
CA ASP A 231 -8.47 -12.65 14.44
C ASP A 231 -7.56 -13.12 13.29
N GLY A 232 -6.60 -12.28 12.89
CA GLY A 232 -5.65 -12.56 11.80
C GLY A 232 -6.12 -12.08 10.43
N ARG A 233 -7.26 -11.39 10.35
CA ARG A 233 -7.81 -10.81 9.11
C ARG A 233 -7.66 -9.30 9.02
N GLU A 234 -6.77 -8.71 9.81
CA GLU A 234 -6.64 -7.24 9.93
C GLU A 234 -6.23 -6.54 8.64
N CYS A 235 -5.55 -7.25 7.76
CA CYS A 235 -5.06 -6.72 6.49
C CYS A 235 -5.43 -7.64 5.32
N VAL A 236 -5.43 -7.06 4.12
CA VAL A 236 -5.58 -7.80 2.85
C VAL A 236 -4.42 -7.46 1.95
N GLY A 237 -3.92 -8.45 1.23
CA GLY A 237 -2.94 -8.25 0.18
C GLY A 237 -3.36 -8.89 -1.14
N ILE A 238 -2.84 -8.37 -2.24
CA ILE A 238 -3.02 -8.92 -3.57
C ILE A 238 -1.71 -8.91 -4.35
N ILE A 239 -1.47 -9.97 -5.11
CA ILE A 239 -0.45 -10.07 -6.14
C ILE A 239 -1.19 -10.35 -7.45
N ALA A 240 -0.99 -9.48 -8.41
CA ALA A 240 -1.60 -9.64 -9.72
C ALA A 240 -0.61 -9.32 -10.83
N SER A 241 -0.73 -9.98 -11.97
CA SER A 241 0.14 -9.79 -13.14
C SER A 241 -0.64 -9.25 -14.33
N LYS A 242 0.03 -8.44 -15.14
CA LYS A 242 -0.45 -8.10 -16.47
C LYS A 242 -0.21 -9.30 -17.38
N PRO A 243 -1.22 -9.84 -18.09
CA PRO A 243 -1.01 -10.91 -19.07
C PRO A 243 0.08 -10.58 -20.09
N LEU A 244 0.69 -11.63 -20.69
CA LEU A 244 1.68 -11.50 -21.75
C LEU A 244 1.11 -10.95 -23.05
#